data_02e91ddcf30702cb1d4cba574776ed8b
#
_entry.id   02e91ddcf30702cb1d4cba574776ed8b
#
_cell.length_a   1.000
_cell.length_b   1.000
_cell.length_c   1.000
_cell.angle_alpha   90.00
_cell.angle_beta   90.00
_cell.angle_gamma   90.00
#
_symmetry.space_group_name_H-M   'P 1'
#
loop_
_entity.id
_entity.type
_entity.pdbx_description
1 polymer ?
#
loop_
_entity_poly.entity_id
_entity_poly.type
_entity_poly.pdbx_seq_one_letter_code
_entity_poly.pdbx_strand_id
1 'polypeptide(L)' 'MAMPQRDNYIEQIRRLEGLIAYAEEQQDWAELERLKEQLRKLMEKM' A
#
# COMPACT_ATOMS: atom_id res chain seq x y z
N MET A 1 -14.58 -1.98 -21.75
CA MET A 1 -13.93 -2.08 -21.11
C MET A 1 -13.91 -1.45 -19.93
N ALA A 2 -14.30 -1.72 -19.06
CA ALA A 2 -14.42 -1.14 -17.91
C ALA A 2 -13.18 -0.99 -17.25
N MET A 3 -12.92 -0.09 -16.64
CA MET A 3 -11.85 0.15 -16.05
C MET A 3 -11.99 0.06 -14.68
N PRO A 4 -12.01 -0.81 -14.09
CA PRO A 4 -12.32 -0.97 -12.80
C PRO A 4 -11.34 -0.30 -11.91
N GLN A 5 -11.73 0.70 -11.33
CA GLN A 5 -10.94 1.33 -10.38
C GLN A 5 -10.58 0.41 -9.25
N ARG A 6 -11.42 -0.61 -9.03
CA ARG A 6 -11.14 -1.54 -8.04
C ARG A 6 -9.84 -2.25 -8.30
N ASP A 7 -9.53 -2.67 -9.50
CA ASP A 7 -8.31 -3.36 -9.82
C ASP A 7 -7.12 -2.47 -9.55
N ASN A 8 -7.29 -1.18 -9.82
CA ASN A 8 -6.22 -0.25 -9.56
C ASN A 8 -5.90 -0.20 -8.09
N TYR A 9 -6.91 -0.13 -7.24
CA TYR A 9 -6.68 -0.09 -5.80
C TYR A 9 -6.01 -1.37 -5.32
N ILE A 10 -6.46 -2.50 -5.86
CA ILE A 10 -5.88 -3.77 -5.44
C ILE A 10 -4.41 -3.83 -5.79
N GLU A 11 -4.04 -3.37 -6.96
CA GLU A 11 -2.65 -3.37 -7.35
C GLU A 11 -1.83 -2.48 -6.44
N GLN A 12 -2.35 -1.32 -6.12
CA GLN A 12 -1.63 -0.40 -5.27
C GLN A 12 -1.47 -0.97 -3.86
N ILE A 13 -2.51 -1.62 -3.37
CA ILE A 13 -2.45 -2.22 -2.04
C ILE A 13 -1.39 -3.31 -2.00
N ARG A 14 -1.35 -4.15 -3.03
CA ARG A 14 -0.37 -5.22 -3.07
C ARG A 14 1.05 -4.67 -3.11
N ARG A 15 1.24 -3.61 -3.89
CA ARG A 15 2.55 -3.02 -3.98
C ARG A 15 2.97 -2.43 -2.63
N LEU A 16 2.04 -1.76 -1.95
CA LEU A 16 2.34 -1.19 -0.65
C LEU A 16 2.66 -2.29 0.36
N GLU A 17 1.93 -3.39 0.30
CA GLU A 17 2.18 -4.49 1.22
C GLU A 17 3.59 -5.04 1.02
N GLY A 18 4.01 -5.15 -0.23
CA GLY A 18 5.36 -5.61 -0.51
C GLY A 18 6.41 -4.66 0.02
N LEU A 19 6.16 -3.36 -0.15
CA LEU A 19 7.09 -2.36 0.35
C LEU A 19 7.12 -2.36 1.87
N ILE A 20 5.97 -2.57 2.49
CA ILE A 20 5.91 -2.64 3.94
C ILE A 20 6.75 -3.80 4.45
N ALA A 21 6.61 -4.96 3.81
CA ALA A 21 7.39 -6.11 4.22
C ALA A 21 8.89 -5.84 4.08
N TYR A 22 9.25 -5.17 3.00
CA TYR A 22 10.65 -4.85 2.78
C TYR A 22 11.16 -3.87 3.84
N ALA A 23 10.35 -2.86 4.16
CA ALA A 23 10.74 -1.89 5.17
C ALA A 23 10.92 -2.56 6.52
N GLU A 24 10.05 -3.51 6.82
CA GLU A 24 10.17 -4.24 8.07
C GLU A 24 11.47 -5.02 8.11
N GLU A 25 11.80 -5.64 7.01
CA GLU A 25 13.01 -6.43 6.94
C GLU A 25 14.24 -5.56 7.11
N GLN A 26 14.19 -4.35 6.58
CA GLN A 26 15.29 -3.40 6.70
C GLN A 26 15.22 -2.65 8.02
N GLN A 27 14.17 -2.88 8.79
CA GLN A 27 13.96 -2.18 10.05
C GLN A 27 13.91 -0.68 9.83
N ASP A 28 13.33 -0.28 8.71
CA ASP A 28 13.21 1.13 8.37
C ASP A 28 11.85 1.58 8.88
N TRP A 29 11.80 1.87 10.16
CA TRP A 29 10.52 2.15 10.80
C TRP A 29 9.86 3.43 10.31
N ALA A 30 10.65 4.42 9.95
CA ALA A 30 10.09 5.67 9.44
C ALA A 30 9.37 5.42 8.13
N GLU A 31 9.98 4.65 7.25
CA GLU A 31 9.38 4.34 5.97
C GLU A 31 8.16 3.45 6.17
N LEU A 32 8.24 2.54 7.12
CA LEU A 32 7.14 1.64 7.41
C LEU A 32 5.91 2.44 7.83
N GLU A 33 6.09 3.43 8.68
CA GLU A 33 4.97 4.25 9.12
C GLU A 33 4.35 4.99 7.94
N ARG A 34 5.19 5.51 7.07
CA ARG A 34 4.69 6.23 5.91
C ARG A 34 3.90 5.31 4.99
N LEU A 35 4.39 4.10 4.77
CA LEU A 35 3.71 3.16 3.90
C LEU A 35 2.37 2.72 4.50
N LYS A 36 2.35 2.53 5.81
CA LYS A 36 1.12 2.16 6.48
C LYS A 36 0.08 3.27 6.34
N GLU A 37 0.53 4.50 6.41
CA GLU A 37 -0.38 5.63 6.29
C GLU A 37 -0.96 5.67 4.89
N GLN A 38 -0.14 5.44 3.88
CA GLN A 38 -0.63 5.43 2.52
C GLN A 38 -1.64 4.31 2.30
N LEU A 39 -1.35 3.15 2.88
CA LEU A 39 -2.26 2.02 2.74
C LEU A 39 -3.61 2.33 3.38
N ARG A 40 -3.59 2.95 4.54
CA ARG A 40 -4.81 3.29 5.22
C ARG A 40 -5.64 4.28 4.41
N LYS A 41 -4.98 5.29 3.85
CA LYS A 41 -5.69 6.28 3.04
C LYS A 41 -6.28 5.64 1.81
N LEU A 42 -5.57 4.71 1.23
CA LEU A 42 -6.06 4.04 0.04
C LEU A 42 -7.30 3.23 0.38
N MET A 43 -7.28 2.54 1.51
CA MET A 43 -8.41 1.75 1.92
C MET A 43 -9.63 2.60 2.23
N GLU A 44 -9.40 3.80 2.71
CA GLU A 44 -10.52 4.69 3.00
C GLU A 44 -11.28 5.09 1.75
N LYS A 45 -10.60 5.08 0.63
CA LYS A 45 -11.25 5.46 -0.61
C LYS A 45 -12.06 4.33 -1.21
N MET A 46 -11.90 3.14 -0.71
CA MET A 46 -12.67 2.03 -1.20
C MET A 46 -13.98 1.96 -0.46
#